data_53372c052cc7b8d1ffc6c00050e45a2e
#
_entry.id   53372c052cc7b8d1ffc6c00050e45a2e
#
_cell.length_a   1.000
_cell.length_b   1.000
_cell.length_c   1.000
_cell.angle_alpha   90.00
_cell.angle_beta   90.00
_cell.angle_gamma   90.00
#
_symmetry.space_group_name_H-M   'P 1'
#
loop_
_entity.id
_entity.type
_entity.pdbx_description
1 polymer ?
#
loop_
_entity_poly.entity_id
_entity_poly.type
_entity_poly.pdbx_seq_one_letter_code
_entity_poly.pdbx_strand_id
1 'polypeptide(L)'
;EGKYQVSKKGAAHKPLIDIRNKEIRDVISNARYIEIEICDDKIIAHIVKSQIYVDGLSDRELLPMFDSSDQISFEISKEDLIHNSESLVDMLNIAGFFSAKEVNDLEYVFDMASLFSGAGLLDYPFAKDSSFDIKFACDFDKAAVESYKHNIGDHILCMDMRDLQPEQVPDIDLIIGGPCCQGYSNANRADINKESAKVKRLLIDDYIRIVLAKRSLMFIIENVPQFITKEQGIYLNKVLTELSDYQITYHVVNDWDVGGYTTRKRMILIGSRIGKVIIPNVELTSKKTAGDALKKVAKNWIHYDDVTKARPDTIEKMKHVRPGHNYKDIPEMAGLDRHSDTYRRLSMDKPSITIVNWRKVNIMPPIGNRTLTVAEAEALMGLPGNFKVFGSLNDRQQQIGNGVTQAIANYIKYIVKNALYAFTNRRIKSAVSIT
;
A
#
# COMPACT_ATOMS: atom_id res chain seq x y z
N GLU A 1 11.80 -31.26 15.49
CA GLU A 1 11.50 -31.77 16.85
C GLU A 1 11.51 -30.60 17.81
N GLY A 2 10.33 -30.15 18.21
CA GLY A 2 10.16 -29.11 19.22
C GLY A 2 10.26 -29.73 20.62
N LYS A 3 10.99 -29.08 21.53
CA LYS A 3 10.98 -29.46 22.95
C LYS A 3 9.85 -28.71 23.63
N TYR A 4 8.96 -29.46 24.28
CA TYR A 4 7.91 -28.90 25.13
C TYR A 4 8.51 -28.45 26.46
N GLN A 5 8.28 -27.22 26.87
CA GLN A 5 8.52 -26.80 28.25
C GLN A 5 7.19 -26.48 28.91
N VAL A 6 6.87 -27.20 29.96
CA VAL A 6 5.72 -26.89 30.82
C VAL A 6 6.25 -25.98 31.92
N SER A 7 5.83 -24.72 31.92
CA SER A 7 6.18 -23.80 33.01
C SER A 7 5.15 -23.88 34.12
N LYS A 8 5.59 -24.22 35.32
CA LYS A 8 4.82 -24.14 36.56
C LYS A 8 4.89 -22.71 37.12
N LYS A 9 3.97 -21.83 36.73
CA LYS A 9 3.70 -20.61 37.51
C LYS A 9 2.20 -20.36 37.55
N GLY A 10 1.58 -20.61 38.73
CA GLY A 10 0.16 -20.45 38.96
C GLY A 10 -0.67 -21.68 38.60
N ALA A 11 -1.89 -21.72 39.02
CA ALA A 11 -2.80 -22.88 39.00
C ALA A 11 -3.28 -23.35 37.58
N ALA A 12 -2.67 -22.90 36.50
CA ALA A 12 -2.96 -23.37 35.15
C ALA A 12 -1.67 -23.77 34.47
N HIS A 13 -1.55 -25.06 34.17
CA HIS A 13 -0.49 -25.58 33.31
C HIS A 13 -0.84 -25.21 31.86
N LYS A 14 -0.13 -24.27 31.26
CA LYS A 14 -0.21 -24.01 29.81
C LYS A 14 1.04 -24.56 29.15
N PRO A 15 0.93 -25.43 28.16
CA PRO A 15 2.09 -25.88 27.40
C PRO A 15 2.68 -24.70 26.63
N LEU A 16 3.99 -24.51 26.76
CA LEU A 16 4.76 -23.54 25.98
C LEU A 16 5.56 -24.32 24.94
N ILE A 17 5.40 -23.98 23.69
CA ILE A 17 6.19 -24.55 22.60
C ILE A 17 7.30 -23.57 22.28
N ASP A 18 8.56 -24.03 22.45
CA ASP A 18 9.72 -23.26 21.99
C ASP A 18 9.87 -23.46 20.48
N ILE A 19 9.41 -22.49 19.72
CA ILE A 19 9.50 -22.50 18.27
C ILE A 19 10.91 -22.04 17.88
N ARG A 20 11.78 -22.99 17.55
CA ARG A 20 13.17 -22.74 17.15
C ARG A 20 13.31 -22.35 15.69
N ASN A 21 12.28 -22.60 14.88
CA ASN A 21 12.29 -22.18 13.48
C ASN A 21 12.26 -20.65 13.42
N LYS A 22 13.29 -20.06 12.84
CA LYS A 22 13.47 -18.60 12.73
C LYS A 22 12.35 -17.97 11.92
N GLU A 23 11.86 -18.62 10.88
CA GLU A 23 10.79 -18.13 10.01
C GLU A 23 9.46 -18.05 10.76
N ILE A 24 9.12 -19.08 11.54
CA ILE A 24 7.91 -19.09 12.39
C ILE A 24 8.06 -18.04 13.51
N ARG A 25 9.25 -17.87 14.05
CA ARG A 25 9.53 -16.84 15.07
C ARG A 25 9.36 -15.44 14.53
N ASP A 26 9.81 -15.19 13.31
CA ASP A 26 9.72 -13.88 12.66
C ASP A 26 8.26 -13.55 12.29
N VAL A 27 7.46 -14.55 11.93
CA VAL A 27 6.00 -14.42 11.71
C VAL A 27 5.24 -14.13 13.01
N ILE A 28 5.69 -14.71 14.13
CA ILE A 28 5.02 -14.64 15.44
C ILE A 28 5.69 -13.58 16.34
N SER A 29 6.75 -12.90 15.89
CA SER A 29 7.62 -12.04 16.70
C SER A 29 6.90 -10.93 17.47
N ASN A 30 5.66 -10.61 17.11
CA ASN A 30 4.85 -9.58 17.75
C ASN A 30 3.78 -10.13 18.71
N ALA A 31 3.68 -11.45 18.88
CA ALA A 31 2.73 -12.06 19.81
C ALA A 31 3.42 -12.41 21.13
N ARG A 32 2.93 -11.88 22.25
CA ARG A 32 3.54 -12.09 23.58
C ARG A 32 3.20 -13.46 24.18
N TYR A 33 2.03 -14.00 23.82
CA TYR A 33 1.57 -15.32 24.25
C TYR A 33 0.79 -15.99 23.12
N ILE A 34 1.22 -17.18 22.73
CA ILE A 34 0.53 -18.01 21.76
C ILE A 34 0.31 -19.36 22.41
N GLU A 35 -0.94 -19.80 22.46
CA GLU A 35 -1.29 -21.17 22.79
C GLU A 35 -1.28 -21.98 21.50
N ILE A 36 -0.46 -23.03 21.44
CA ILE A 36 -0.33 -23.81 20.24
C ILE A 36 -0.83 -25.21 20.54
N GLU A 37 -1.85 -25.63 19.80
CA GLU A 37 -2.37 -27.00 19.79
C GLU A 37 -1.75 -27.73 18.59
N ILE A 38 -1.11 -28.87 18.87
CA ILE A 38 -0.54 -29.70 17.80
C ILE A 38 -1.47 -30.89 17.58
N CYS A 39 -2.07 -30.93 16.41
CA CYS A 39 -2.83 -32.07 15.91
C CYS A 39 -1.93 -32.90 14.98
N ASP A 40 -2.37 -34.11 14.61
CA ASP A 40 -1.55 -35.01 13.77
C ASP A 40 -1.24 -34.44 12.39
N ASP A 41 -2.13 -33.63 11.81
CA ASP A 41 -2.06 -33.06 10.47
C ASP A 41 -1.89 -31.53 10.42
N LYS A 42 -2.04 -30.85 11.57
CA LYS A 42 -2.05 -29.39 11.64
C LYS A 42 -1.54 -28.85 12.97
N ILE A 43 -1.14 -27.61 12.97
CA ILE A 43 -0.84 -26.83 14.17
C ILE A 43 -1.90 -25.73 14.27
N ILE A 44 -2.59 -25.67 15.41
CA ILE A 44 -3.55 -24.61 15.69
C ILE A 44 -2.89 -23.66 16.67
N ALA A 45 -2.74 -22.41 16.26
CA ALA A 45 -2.21 -21.38 17.14
C ALA A 45 -3.34 -20.44 17.58
N HIS A 46 -3.50 -20.29 18.89
CA HIS A 46 -4.43 -19.37 19.50
C HIS A 46 -3.68 -18.19 20.08
N ILE A 47 -4.01 -16.99 19.65
CA ILE A 47 -3.52 -15.79 20.31
C ILE A 47 -4.33 -15.58 21.57
N VAL A 48 -3.75 -15.99 22.71
CA VAL A 48 -4.42 -15.86 24.02
C VAL A 48 -4.10 -14.47 24.56
N LYS A 49 -5.12 -13.65 24.68
CA LYS A 49 -5.08 -12.25 25.11
C LYS A 49 -4.17 -11.40 24.23
N SER A 50 -4.80 -10.67 23.38
CA SER A 50 -4.31 -9.66 22.47
C SER A 50 -3.17 -8.82 23.03
N GLN A 51 -1.98 -9.35 23.00
CA GLN A 51 -0.78 -8.56 23.17
C GLN A 51 -0.05 -8.52 21.83
N ILE A 52 -0.76 -8.12 20.79
CA ILE A 52 -0.10 -7.62 19.58
C ILE A 52 0.44 -6.26 19.98
N TYR A 53 1.74 -6.20 20.23
CA TYR A 53 2.41 -4.94 20.46
C TYR A 53 2.42 -4.13 19.16
N VAL A 54 1.66 -3.06 19.15
CA VAL A 54 1.96 -1.91 18.30
C VAL A 54 2.88 -1.04 19.15
N ASP A 55 4.08 -0.76 18.66
CA ASP A 55 5.03 0.12 19.35
C ASP A 55 4.31 1.39 19.86
N GLY A 56 4.30 1.58 21.17
CA GLY A 56 3.77 2.77 21.81
C GLY A 56 2.42 2.67 22.50
N LEU A 57 1.74 1.51 22.48
CA LEU A 57 0.49 1.33 23.22
C LEU A 57 0.68 0.53 24.51
N SER A 58 0.07 1.00 25.60
CA SER A 58 0.07 0.30 26.87
C SER A 58 -0.94 -0.88 26.88
N ASP A 59 -0.68 -1.89 27.73
CA ASP A 59 -1.59 -3.04 27.91
C ASP A 59 -3.05 -2.62 28.25
N ARG A 60 -3.25 -1.41 28.80
CA ARG A 60 -4.57 -0.87 29.15
C ARG A 60 -5.34 -0.33 27.94
N GLU A 61 -4.65 0.10 26.91
CA GLU A 61 -5.27 0.64 25.69
C GLU A 61 -5.72 -0.47 24.74
N LEU A 62 -5.16 -1.67 24.89
CA LEU A 62 -5.53 -2.86 24.10
C LEU A 62 -6.69 -3.65 24.70
N LEU A 63 -6.93 -3.55 26.02
CA LEU A 63 -7.97 -4.29 26.74
C LEU A 63 -9.41 -4.10 26.22
N PRO A 64 -9.84 -2.92 25.74
CA PRO A 64 -11.20 -2.74 25.21
C PRO A 64 -11.41 -3.34 23.81
N MET A 65 -10.35 -3.75 23.11
CA MET A 65 -10.44 -4.20 21.72
C MET A 65 -10.84 -5.67 21.58
N PHE A 66 -10.63 -6.47 22.63
CA PHE A 66 -10.91 -7.89 22.59
C PHE A 66 -11.57 -8.28 23.92
N ASP A 67 -12.85 -8.65 23.86
CA ASP A 67 -13.48 -9.33 24.98
C ASP A 67 -12.73 -10.64 25.25
N SER A 68 -12.67 -11.05 26.51
CA SER A 68 -11.99 -12.27 26.97
C SER A 68 -12.51 -13.57 26.34
N SER A 69 -13.63 -13.50 25.62
CA SER A 69 -14.23 -14.56 24.82
C SER A 69 -13.69 -14.61 23.36
N ASP A 70 -13.05 -13.55 22.85
CA ASP A 70 -12.57 -13.51 21.46
C ASP A 70 -11.15 -14.11 21.36
N GLN A 71 -11.09 -15.44 21.32
CA GLN A 71 -9.88 -16.15 20.91
C GLN A 71 -9.73 -16.04 19.38
N ILE A 72 -8.68 -15.38 18.91
CA ILE A 72 -8.30 -15.47 17.50
C ILE A 72 -7.51 -16.77 17.35
N SER A 73 -8.12 -17.74 16.68
CA SER A 73 -7.47 -19.01 16.36
C SER A 73 -7.12 -19.03 14.88
N PHE A 74 -5.92 -19.46 14.55
CA PHE A 74 -5.55 -19.75 13.18
C PHE A 74 -4.98 -21.16 13.10
N GLU A 75 -5.26 -21.80 11.99
CA GLU A 75 -4.89 -23.16 11.71
C GLU A 75 -3.83 -23.14 10.61
N ILE A 76 -2.70 -23.77 10.84
CA ILE A 76 -1.59 -23.87 9.88
C ILE A 76 -1.41 -25.35 9.56
N SER A 77 -1.65 -25.75 8.30
CA SER A 77 -1.32 -27.09 7.87
C SER A 77 0.20 -27.30 7.82
N LYS A 78 0.65 -28.54 8.02
CA LYS A 78 2.08 -28.85 7.87
C LYS A 78 2.61 -28.56 6.46
N GLU A 79 1.76 -28.68 5.45
CA GLU A 79 2.09 -28.43 4.05
C GLU A 79 2.26 -26.93 3.78
N ASP A 80 1.45 -26.08 4.42
CA ASP A 80 1.53 -24.63 4.30
C ASP A 80 2.82 -24.06 4.94
N LEU A 81 3.31 -24.69 6.01
CA LEU A 81 4.58 -24.31 6.66
C LEU A 81 5.81 -24.62 5.79
N ILE A 82 5.70 -25.57 4.86
CA ILE A 82 6.83 -26.06 4.08
C ILE A 82 6.90 -25.40 2.70
N HIS A 83 5.79 -24.97 2.12
CA HIS A 83 5.73 -24.63 0.69
C HIS A 83 5.37 -23.21 0.29
N ASN A 84 4.89 -22.32 1.17
CA ASN A 84 4.35 -21.04 0.71
C ASN A 84 4.74 -19.82 1.53
N SER A 85 5.96 -19.36 1.36
CA SER A 85 6.34 -17.98 1.68
C SER A 85 6.19 -17.01 0.49
N GLU A 86 5.49 -17.39 -0.57
CA GLU A 86 5.55 -16.66 -1.84
C GLU A 86 4.56 -15.49 -1.97
N SER A 87 3.53 -15.40 -1.14
CA SER A 87 2.61 -14.25 -1.19
C SER A 87 2.36 -13.62 0.17
N LEU A 88 2.19 -12.30 0.17
CA LEU A 88 1.74 -11.52 1.35
C LEU A 88 0.41 -12.06 1.88
N VAL A 89 -0.46 -12.54 0.99
CA VAL A 89 -1.77 -13.12 1.31
C VAL A 89 -1.60 -14.39 2.12
N ASP A 90 -0.65 -15.26 1.76
CA ASP A 90 -0.38 -16.50 2.48
C ASP A 90 0.23 -16.21 3.85
N MET A 91 1.13 -15.23 3.97
CA MET A 91 1.67 -14.79 5.26
C MET A 91 0.59 -14.21 6.19
N LEU A 92 -0.32 -13.41 5.67
CA LEU A 92 -1.37 -12.81 6.46
C LEU A 92 -2.49 -13.82 6.78
N ASN A 93 -2.71 -14.81 5.94
CA ASN A 93 -3.55 -15.97 6.23
C ASN A 93 -2.89 -16.85 7.31
N ILE A 94 -1.58 -17.09 7.25
CA ILE A 94 -0.80 -17.80 8.27
C ILE A 94 -0.78 -17.01 9.59
N ALA A 95 -0.70 -15.69 9.55
CA ALA A 95 -0.79 -14.85 10.75
C ALA A 95 -2.20 -14.81 11.36
N GLY A 96 -3.16 -15.55 10.81
CA GLY A 96 -4.44 -15.85 11.44
C GLY A 96 -5.33 -14.65 11.69
N PHE A 97 -5.17 -13.59 10.91
CA PHE A 97 -6.08 -12.46 11.08
C PHE A 97 -7.52 -12.86 10.74
N PHE A 98 -7.73 -13.91 9.90
CA PHE A 98 -9.07 -14.47 9.65
C PHE A 98 -8.95 -15.87 9.02
N SER A 99 -9.79 -16.83 9.43
CA SER A 99 -9.93 -18.07 8.69
C SER A 99 -10.63 -17.77 7.35
N ALA A 100 -9.97 -18.08 6.26
CA ALA A 100 -10.50 -17.89 4.90
C ALA A 100 -11.85 -18.63 4.68
N LYS A 101 -12.15 -19.62 5.49
CA LYS A 101 -13.35 -20.43 5.39
C LYS A 101 -14.60 -19.76 5.93
N GLU A 102 -14.48 -18.83 6.90
CA GLU A 102 -15.63 -18.11 7.46
C GLU A 102 -15.98 -16.82 6.69
N VAL A 103 -15.06 -16.33 5.85
CA VAL A 103 -15.26 -15.09 5.05
C VAL A 103 -16.01 -15.36 3.75
N ASN A 104 -15.96 -16.59 3.23
CA ASN A 104 -16.53 -16.92 1.92
C ASN A 104 -18.06 -17.10 1.89
N ASP A 105 -18.74 -17.12 3.04
CA ASP A 105 -20.19 -17.36 3.09
C ASP A 105 -21.05 -16.08 3.12
N LEU A 106 -20.44 -14.89 3.12
CA LEU A 106 -21.15 -13.63 3.11
C LEU A 106 -20.85 -12.87 1.82
N GLU A 107 -21.82 -12.82 0.93
CA GLU A 107 -21.82 -11.98 -0.30
C GLU A 107 -22.01 -10.48 0.03
N TYR A 108 -21.28 -9.95 1.03
CA TYR A 108 -21.37 -8.51 1.31
C TYR A 108 -20.37 -7.75 0.44
N VAL A 109 -20.90 -6.85 -0.37
CA VAL A 109 -20.11 -5.95 -1.22
C VAL A 109 -20.04 -4.59 -0.54
N PHE A 110 -18.82 -4.08 -0.31
CA PHE A 110 -18.59 -2.78 0.31
C PHE A 110 -18.58 -1.68 -0.75
N ASP A 111 -19.46 -0.71 -0.56
CA ASP A 111 -19.51 0.47 -1.41
C ASP A 111 -18.37 1.43 -1.08
N MET A 112 -17.65 1.89 -2.08
CA MET A 112 -16.51 2.77 -1.87
C MET A 112 -16.49 4.00 -2.78
N ALA A 113 -15.86 5.07 -2.28
CA ALA A 113 -15.51 6.24 -3.06
C ALA A 113 -14.00 6.44 -3.10
N SER A 114 -13.51 6.88 -4.25
CA SER A 114 -12.13 7.25 -4.47
C SER A 114 -12.00 8.75 -4.75
N LEU A 115 -11.17 9.42 -3.99
CA LEU A 115 -10.92 10.84 -4.10
C LEU A 115 -9.46 11.08 -4.51
N PHE A 116 -9.21 12.03 -5.42
CA PHE A 116 -7.90 12.20 -6.05
C PHE A 116 -7.43 10.92 -6.75
N SER A 117 -8.35 10.29 -7.49
CA SER A 117 -8.21 8.93 -8.01
C SER A 117 -7.09 8.80 -9.04
N GLY A 118 -6.70 9.90 -9.71
CA GLY A 118 -5.73 9.89 -10.79
C GLY A 118 -6.12 8.89 -11.88
N ALA A 119 -5.16 8.14 -12.40
CA ALA A 119 -5.40 7.06 -13.36
C ALA A 119 -5.89 5.75 -12.71
N GLY A 120 -6.20 5.76 -11.40
CA GLY A 120 -6.78 4.63 -10.67
C GLY A 120 -5.79 3.58 -10.20
N LEU A 121 -4.49 3.89 -10.08
CA LEU A 121 -3.51 2.88 -9.68
C LEU A 121 -3.75 2.34 -8.26
N LEU A 122 -4.22 3.17 -7.33
CA LEU A 122 -4.64 2.75 -5.99
C LEU A 122 -5.93 1.93 -6.04
N ASP A 123 -6.85 2.32 -6.91
CA ASP A 123 -8.20 1.76 -7.03
C ASP A 123 -8.21 0.40 -7.77
N TYR A 124 -7.23 0.19 -8.66
CA TYR A 124 -7.20 -0.95 -9.56
C TYR A 124 -7.35 -2.32 -8.87
N PRO A 125 -6.64 -2.62 -7.78
CA PRO A 125 -6.83 -3.90 -7.09
C PRO A 125 -8.18 -4.00 -6.37
N PHE A 126 -8.82 -2.90 -5.96
CA PHE A 126 -10.17 -2.90 -5.40
C PHE A 126 -11.20 -3.19 -6.50
N ALA A 127 -11.08 -2.56 -7.67
CA ALA A 127 -11.95 -2.79 -8.82
C ALA A 127 -11.89 -4.22 -9.37
N LYS A 128 -10.84 -4.98 -9.07
CA LYS A 128 -10.68 -6.39 -9.45
C LYS A 128 -11.12 -7.38 -8.36
N ASP A 129 -11.58 -6.89 -7.22
CA ASP A 129 -12.04 -7.70 -6.09
C ASP A 129 -13.55 -7.54 -5.91
N SER A 130 -14.31 -8.60 -6.10
CA SER A 130 -15.79 -8.61 -6.02
C SER A 130 -16.34 -8.20 -4.66
N SER A 131 -15.50 -8.06 -3.65
CA SER A 131 -15.90 -7.56 -2.32
C SER A 131 -16.09 -6.04 -2.28
N PHE A 132 -15.70 -5.32 -3.32
CA PHE A 132 -15.81 -3.87 -3.40
C PHE A 132 -16.56 -3.43 -4.64
N ASP A 133 -17.41 -2.42 -4.48
CA ASP A 133 -18.05 -1.72 -5.58
C ASP A 133 -17.72 -0.22 -5.50
N ILE A 134 -16.96 0.27 -6.48
CA ILE A 134 -16.55 1.68 -6.52
C ILE A 134 -17.73 2.48 -7.11
N LYS A 135 -18.50 3.11 -6.24
CA LYS A 135 -19.68 3.90 -6.62
C LYS A 135 -19.34 5.29 -7.11
N PHE A 136 -18.21 5.83 -6.70
CA PHE A 136 -17.83 7.20 -6.99
C PHE A 136 -16.31 7.34 -7.06
N ALA A 137 -15.84 8.10 -8.02
CA ALA A 137 -14.45 8.54 -8.10
C ALA A 137 -14.36 9.99 -8.59
N CYS A 138 -13.28 10.70 -8.24
CA CYS A 138 -13.08 12.08 -8.65
C CYS A 138 -11.60 12.42 -8.84
N ASP A 139 -11.28 13.05 -9.98
CA ASP A 139 -10.00 13.67 -10.24
C ASP A 139 -10.17 14.88 -11.18
N PHE A 140 -9.27 15.86 -11.10
CA PHE A 140 -9.34 17.06 -11.94
C PHE A 140 -8.63 16.92 -13.30
N ASP A 141 -7.69 15.96 -13.41
CA ASP A 141 -6.89 15.75 -14.62
C ASP A 141 -7.67 14.93 -15.65
N LYS A 142 -8.02 15.56 -16.78
CA LYS A 142 -8.82 14.94 -17.85
C LYS A 142 -8.17 13.68 -18.40
N ALA A 143 -6.84 13.68 -18.61
CA ALA A 143 -6.13 12.51 -19.15
C ALA A 143 -6.13 11.36 -18.15
N ALA A 144 -6.00 11.66 -16.86
CA ALA A 144 -6.11 10.67 -15.80
C ALA A 144 -7.51 10.09 -15.69
N VAL A 145 -8.56 10.93 -15.81
CA VAL A 145 -9.95 10.50 -15.85
C VAL A 145 -10.24 9.57 -17.03
N GLU A 146 -9.72 9.85 -18.22
CA GLU A 146 -9.83 8.94 -19.36
C GLU A 146 -9.15 7.60 -19.10
N SER A 147 -7.98 7.63 -18.47
CA SER A 147 -7.25 6.41 -18.09
C SER A 147 -8.04 5.58 -17.06
N TYR A 148 -8.61 6.24 -16.07
CA TYR A 148 -9.47 5.62 -15.06
C TYR A 148 -10.67 4.94 -15.69
N LYS A 149 -11.41 5.64 -16.55
CA LYS A 149 -12.59 5.10 -17.25
C LYS A 149 -12.27 3.84 -18.03
N HIS A 150 -11.15 3.83 -18.72
CA HIS A 150 -10.75 2.67 -19.51
C HIS A 150 -10.42 1.44 -18.66
N ASN A 151 -9.73 1.62 -17.53
CA ASN A 151 -9.19 0.52 -16.74
C ASN A 151 -10.12 0.05 -15.62
N ILE A 152 -11.01 0.94 -15.13
CA ILE A 152 -11.82 0.73 -13.93
C ILE A 152 -13.31 0.89 -14.22
N GLY A 153 -13.76 2.09 -14.65
CA GLY A 153 -15.18 2.33 -14.92
C GLY A 153 -15.53 3.79 -15.07
N ASP A 154 -16.76 4.04 -15.53
CA ASP A 154 -17.28 5.38 -15.89
C ASP A 154 -17.79 6.22 -14.70
N HIS A 155 -17.76 5.67 -13.49
CA HIS A 155 -18.23 6.31 -12.25
C HIS A 155 -17.33 7.44 -11.74
N ILE A 156 -16.35 7.88 -12.53
CA ILE A 156 -15.43 8.97 -12.20
C ILE A 156 -15.90 10.30 -12.74
N LEU A 157 -15.89 11.34 -11.89
CA LEU A 157 -16.12 12.73 -12.29
C LEU A 157 -14.79 13.45 -12.54
N CYS A 158 -14.74 14.20 -13.64
CA CYS A 158 -13.65 15.12 -13.91
C CYS A 158 -13.94 16.47 -13.22
N MET A 159 -13.48 16.62 -11.97
CA MET A 159 -13.82 17.77 -11.12
C MET A 159 -12.68 18.08 -10.15
N ASP A 160 -12.51 19.35 -9.83
CA ASP A 160 -11.62 19.75 -8.72
C ASP A 160 -12.30 19.42 -7.38
N MET A 161 -11.55 18.82 -6.46
CA MET A 161 -12.06 18.44 -5.13
C MET A 161 -12.61 19.63 -4.32
N ARG A 162 -12.12 20.84 -4.60
CA ARG A 162 -12.62 22.07 -3.96
C ARG A 162 -14.08 22.37 -4.32
N ASP A 163 -14.50 21.95 -5.51
CA ASP A 163 -15.85 22.16 -6.02
C ASP A 163 -16.81 21.01 -5.69
N LEU A 164 -16.27 19.84 -5.28
CA LEU A 164 -17.06 18.66 -4.95
C LEU A 164 -17.90 18.91 -3.70
N GLN A 165 -19.23 18.77 -3.86
CA GLN A 165 -20.16 18.84 -2.73
C GLN A 165 -20.40 17.44 -2.14
N PRO A 166 -20.49 17.31 -0.80
CA PRO A 166 -20.72 16.02 -0.16
C PRO A 166 -21.93 15.25 -0.67
N GLU A 167 -22.97 15.96 -1.09
CA GLU A 167 -24.23 15.40 -1.60
C GLU A 167 -24.06 14.67 -2.95
N GLN A 168 -22.98 15.00 -3.69
CA GLN A 168 -22.65 14.33 -4.95
C GLN A 168 -22.00 12.96 -4.74
N VAL A 169 -21.45 12.71 -3.54
CA VAL A 169 -20.89 11.43 -3.16
C VAL A 169 -22.01 10.59 -2.54
N PRO A 170 -22.27 9.36 -3.01
CA PRO A 170 -23.29 8.50 -2.40
C PRO A 170 -22.92 8.09 -0.97
N ASP A 171 -23.83 7.41 -0.26
CA ASP A 171 -23.49 6.75 0.99
C ASP A 171 -22.57 5.59 0.70
N ILE A 172 -21.50 5.46 1.47
CA ILE A 172 -20.39 4.53 1.22
C ILE A 172 -19.77 4.00 2.51
N ASP A 173 -19.24 2.80 2.44
CA ASP A 173 -18.54 2.14 3.54
C ASP A 173 -17.09 2.59 3.67
N LEU A 174 -16.43 2.88 2.53
CA LEU A 174 -15.00 3.14 2.45
C LEU A 174 -14.70 4.36 1.57
N ILE A 175 -13.89 5.29 2.07
CA ILE A 175 -13.29 6.35 1.27
C ILE A 175 -11.80 6.10 1.15
N ILE A 176 -11.26 6.09 -0.08
CA ILE A 176 -9.81 6.06 -0.31
C ILE A 176 -9.35 7.32 -1.04
N GLY A 177 -8.09 7.72 -0.84
CA GLY A 177 -7.55 8.83 -1.61
C GLY A 177 -6.09 9.13 -1.34
N GLY A 178 -5.47 9.78 -2.33
CA GLY A 178 -4.10 10.29 -2.26
C GLY A 178 -4.09 11.81 -2.48
N PRO A 179 -4.50 12.66 -1.51
CA PRO A 179 -4.53 14.11 -1.70
C PRO A 179 -3.15 14.62 -2.09
N CYS A 180 -3.09 15.49 -3.10
CA CYS A 180 -1.85 15.92 -3.73
C CYS A 180 -0.88 16.55 -2.73
N CYS A 181 0.32 15.96 -2.63
CA CYS A 181 1.37 16.33 -1.70
C CYS A 181 2.53 17.11 -2.35
N GLN A 182 2.33 17.74 -3.52
CA GLN A 182 3.43 18.42 -4.23
C GLN A 182 4.16 19.48 -3.37
N GLY A 183 3.50 20.01 -2.34
CA GLY A 183 4.13 20.84 -1.31
C GLY A 183 5.03 20.06 -0.32
N TYR A 184 4.93 18.72 -0.27
CA TYR A 184 5.65 17.86 0.70
C TYR A 184 6.76 17.03 0.08
N SER A 185 6.75 16.83 -1.24
CA SER A 185 7.76 16.03 -1.93
C SER A 185 9.12 16.71 -1.93
N ASN A 186 10.18 15.98 -1.58
CA ASN A 186 11.56 16.46 -1.71
C ASN A 186 11.93 16.84 -3.15
N ALA A 187 11.21 16.33 -4.15
CA ALA A 187 11.41 16.66 -5.56
C ALA A 187 11.02 18.10 -5.93
N ASN A 188 10.22 18.78 -5.09
CA ASN A 188 9.69 20.13 -5.35
C ASN A 188 10.17 21.17 -4.32
N ARG A 189 11.37 21.03 -3.76
CA ARG A 189 11.93 21.99 -2.79
C ARG A 189 11.92 23.44 -3.27
N ALA A 190 12.12 23.66 -4.58
CA ALA A 190 12.12 24.99 -5.18
C ALA A 190 10.72 25.64 -5.26
N ASP A 191 9.65 24.88 -5.14
CA ASP A 191 8.27 25.36 -5.37
C ASP A 191 7.45 25.53 -4.08
N ILE A 192 8.03 25.27 -2.91
CA ILE A 192 7.30 25.31 -1.62
C ILE A 192 6.67 26.68 -1.33
N ASN A 193 7.32 27.75 -1.78
CA ASN A 193 6.86 29.14 -1.53
C ASN A 193 5.96 29.70 -2.63
N LYS A 194 5.70 28.93 -3.70
CA LYS A 194 4.78 29.37 -4.74
C LYS A 194 3.34 29.25 -4.29
N GLU A 195 2.48 30.20 -4.70
CA GLU A 195 1.05 30.21 -4.38
C GLU A 195 0.34 28.91 -4.80
N SER A 196 0.74 28.35 -5.96
CA SER A 196 0.25 27.04 -6.43
C SER A 196 0.57 25.87 -5.50
N ALA A 197 1.72 25.91 -4.79
CA ALA A 197 2.09 24.89 -3.82
C ALA A 197 1.31 25.07 -2.50
N LYS A 198 1.04 26.30 -2.07
CA LYS A 198 0.19 26.60 -0.91
C LYS A 198 -1.23 26.13 -1.14
N VAL A 199 -1.82 26.44 -2.29
CA VAL A 199 -3.18 26.00 -2.65
C VAL A 199 -3.27 24.46 -2.67
N LYS A 200 -2.27 23.77 -3.20
CA LYS A 200 -2.26 22.30 -3.22
C LYS A 200 -2.16 21.65 -1.83
N ARG A 201 -1.64 22.36 -0.84
CA ARG A 201 -1.60 21.86 0.55
C ARG A 201 -2.97 21.82 1.20
N LEU A 202 -3.88 22.68 0.79
CA LEU A 202 -5.24 22.75 1.33
C LEU A 202 -6.16 21.61 0.84
N LEU A 203 -5.74 20.83 -0.14
CA LEU A 203 -6.55 19.71 -0.66
C LEU A 203 -6.83 18.61 0.38
N ILE A 204 -6.02 18.53 1.44
CA ILE A 204 -6.33 17.64 2.57
C ILE A 204 -7.61 18.09 3.30
N ASP A 205 -7.90 19.38 3.35
CA ASP A 205 -9.10 19.93 3.98
C ASP A 205 -10.36 19.49 3.24
N ASP A 206 -10.28 19.45 1.91
CA ASP A 206 -11.38 18.96 1.07
C ASP A 206 -11.60 17.46 1.26
N TYR A 207 -10.54 16.68 1.42
CA TYR A 207 -10.64 15.26 1.76
C TYR A 207 -11.35 15.07 3.11
N ILE A 208 -10.88 15.76 4.15
CA ILE A 208 -11.45 15.72 5.51
C ILE A 208 -12.93 16.11 5.48
N ARG A 209 -13.29 17.17 4.74
CA ARG A 209 -14.67 17.65 4.59
C ARG A 209 -15.60 16.55 4.08
N ILE A 210 -15.19 15.81 3.07
CA ILE A 210 -16.00 14.70 2.53
C ILE A 210 -16.08 13.54 3.53
N VAL A 211 -14.98 13.17 4.18
CA VAL A 211 -14.98 12.10 5.20
C VAL A 211 -15.93 12.44 6.35
N LEU A 212 -15.89 13.67 6.86
CA LEU A 212 -16.77 14.15 7.93
C LEU A 212 -18.25 14.10 7.52
N ALA A 213 -18.56 14.54 6.31
CA ALA A 213 -19.94 14.57 5.82
C ALA A 213 -20.51 13.17 5.57
N LYS A 214 -19.70 12.26 5.02
CA LYS A 214 -20.16 10.90 4.66
C LYS A 214 -20.09 9.91 5.83
N ARG A 215 -19.25 10.16 6.83
CA ARG A 215 -19.15 9.30 8.01
C ARG A 215 -18.98 7.81 7.65
N SER A 216 -18.19 7.52 6.61
CA SER A 216 -17.90 6.16 6.15
C SER A 216 -17.39 5.27 7.31
N LEU A 217 -17.50 3.95 7.20
CA LEU A 217 -16.97 3.02 8.19
C LEU A 217 -15.45 3.16 8.33
N MET A 218 -14.78 3.36 7.19
CA MET A 218 -13.35 3.54 7.13
C MET A 218 -12.96 4.59 6.08
N PHE A 219 -11.80 5.22 6.28
CA PHE A 219 -11.15 6.00 5.25
C PHE A 219 -9.65 5.71 5.19
N ILE A 220 -9.04 5.96 4.03
CA ILE A 220 -7.60 5.74 3.79
C ILE A 220 -6.99 6.95 3.11
N ILE A 221 -5.90 7.45 3.68
CA ILE A 221 -5.04 8.45 3.05
C ILE A 221 -3.72 7.78 2.68
N GLU A 222 -3.40 7.76 1.38
CA GLU A 222 -2.07 7.44 0.89
C GLU A 222 -1.28 8.73 0.65
N ASN A 223 -0.01 8.76 1.06
CA ASN A 223 0.82 9.93 0.83
C ASN A 223 2.32 9.58 0.89
N VAL A 224 3.18 10.57 0.63
CA VAL A 224 4.62 10.42 0.85
C VAL A 224 4.94 10.44 2.35
N PRO A 225 6.06 9.80 2.80
CA PRO A 225 6.43 9.74 4.23
C PRO A 225 6.53 11.12 4.90
N GLN A 226 6.89 12.15 4.13
CA GLN A 226 7.02 13.52 4.62
C GLN A 226 5.68 14.12 5.12
N PHE A 227 4.55 13.55 4.78
CA PHE A 227 3.25 13.94 5.34
C PHE A 227 3.25 13.89 6.88
N ILE A 228 3.98 12.94 7.47
CA ILE A 228 4.04 12.76 8.92
C ILE A 228 4.83 13.88 9.59
N THR A 229 5.95 14.30 9.00
CA THR A 229 6.97 15.10 9.72
C THR A 229 7.07 16.54 9.25
N LYS A 230 6.62 16.84 8.04
CA LYS A 230 6.81 18.16 7.46
C LYS A 230 6.01 19.24 8.21
N GLU A 231 6.62 20.43 8.33
CA GLU A 231 6.05 21.55 9.07
C GLU A 231 5.61 21.14 10.48
N GLN A 232 6.47 20.37 11.17
CA GLN A 232 6.22 19.87 12.53
C GLN A 232 4.99 18.96 12.65
N GLY A 233 4.61 18.30 11.55
CA GLY A 233 3.49 17.37 11.53
C GLY A 233 2.11 18.01 11.48
N ILE A 234 2.02 19.29 11.14
CA ILE A 234 0.75 20.06 11.18
C ILE A 234 -0.37 19.35 10.39
N TYR A 235 -0.04 18.69 9.28
CA TYR A 235 -1.05 18.03 8.44
C TYR A 235 -1.55 16.73 9.03
N LEU A 236 -0.64 15.91 9.59
CA LEU A 236 -1.04 14.71 10.33
C LEU A 236 -1.87 15.12 11.56
N ASN A 237 -1.40 16.08 12.34
CA ASN A 237 -2.12 16.56 13.51
C ASN A 237 -3.51 17.09 13.15
N LYS A 238 -3.66 17.76 12.01
CA LYS A 238 -4.96 18.20 11.52
C LYS A 238 -5.91 17.01 11.27
N VAL A 239 -5.45 15.97 10.58
CA VAL A 239 -6.24 14.75 10.36
C VAL A 239 -6.62 14.11 11.69
N LEU A 240 -5.67 13.97 12.63
CA LEU A 240 -5.92 13.39 13.94
C LEU A 240 -6.95 14.19 14.77
N THR A 241 -6.93 15.51 14.66
CA THR A 241 -7.82 16.39 15.41
C THR A 241 -9.23 16.45 14.80
N GLU A 242 -9.33 16.67 13.48
CA GLU A 242 -10.61 16.88 12.81
C GLU A 242 -11.40 15.58 12.61
N LEU A 243 -10.69 14.45 12.49
CA LEU A 243 -11.29 13.11 12.35
C LEU A 243 -11.19 12.30 13.64
N SER A 244 -11.33 12.94 14.81
CA SER A 244 -11.24 12.33 16.13
C SER A 244 -12.30 11.26 16.41
N ASP A 245 -13.41 11.21 15.66
CA ASP A 245 -14.40 10.14 15.69
C ASP A 245 -13.89 8.80 15.11
N TYR A 246 -12.73 8.82 14.46
CA TYR A 246 -12.09 7.65 13.87
C TYR A 246 -10.89 7.22 14.71
N GLN A 247 -10.73 5.93 14.89
CA GLN A 247 -9.48 5.36 15.41
C GLN A 247 -8.45 5.34 14.27
N ILE A 248 -7.43 6.18 14.38
CA ILE A 248 -6.47 6.40 13.31
C ILE A 248 -5.19 5.62 13.58
N THR A 249 -4.75 4.88 12.58
CA THR A 249 -3.45 4.19 12.53
C THR A 249 -2.72 4.61 11.27
N TYR A 250 -1.42 4.86 11.36
CA TYR A 250 -0.60 5.16 10.18
C TYR A 250 0.76 4.47 10.25
N HIS A 251 1.29 4.12 9.08
CA HIS A 251 2.60 3.49 8.94
C HIS A 251 3.25 3.86 7.61
N VAL A 252 4.59 3.79 7.56
CA VAL A 252 5.34 3.97 6.32
C VAL A 252 5.68 2.60 5.75
N VAL A 253 5.07 2.28 4.61
CA VAL A 253 5.24 1.01 3.92
C VAL A 253 6.24 1.19 2.77
N ASN A 254 7.16 0.25 2.63
CA ASN A 254 8.07 0.17 1.50
C ASN A 254 7.55 -0.89 0.52
N ASP A 255 7.41 -0.52 -0.74
CA ASP A 255 6.94 -1.39 -1.81
C ASP A 255 7.69 -2.72 -1.89
N TRP A 256 9.00 -2.68 -1.71
CA TRP A 256 9.86 -3.87 -1.77
C TRP A 256 9.57 -4.86 -0.63
N ASP A 257 9.20 -4.35 0.53
CA ASP A 257 8.94 -5.18 1.72
C ASP A 257 7.59 -5.90 1.62
N VAL A 258 6.66 -5.35 0.86
CA VAL A 258 5.34 -5.94 0.59
C VAL A 258 5.24 -6.63 -0.78
N GLY A 259 6.39 -6.99 -1.38
CA GLY A 259 6.46 -7.80 -2.59
C GLY A 259 6.44 -7.02 -3.91
N GLY A 260 6.70 -5.73 -3.87
CA GLY A 260 6.88 -4.90 -5.06
C GLY A 260 8.29 -4.98 -5.65
N TYR A 261 8.53 -4.20 -6.68
CA TYR A 261 9.80 -4.17 -7.44
C TYR A 261 10.66 -2.94 -7.14
N THR A 262 10.16 -2.03 -6.30
CA THR A 262 10.79 -0.73 -6.08
C THR A 262 11.06 -0.47 -4.59
N THR A 263 11.96 0.46 -4.31
CA THR A 263 12.19 0.97 -2.94
C THR A 263 11.27 2.15 -2.61
N ARG A 264 10.11 2.24 -3.29
CA ARG A 264 9.12 3.31 -3.08
C ARG A 264 8.51 3.20 -1.69
N LYS A 265 8.61 4.27 -0.92
CA LYS A 265 7.99 4.36 0.40
C LYS A 265 6.73 5.22 0.35
N ARG A 266 5.68 4.77 1.05
CA ARG A 266 4.42 5.52 1.19
C ARG A 266 3.92 5.48 2.62
N MET A 267 3.44 6.59 3.08
CA MET A 267 2.65 6.68 4.31
C MET A 267 1.23 6.23 3.98
N ILE A 268 0.76 5.24 4.73
CA ILE A 268 -0.62 4.78 4.71
C ILE A 268 -1.24 5.16 6.05
N LEU A 269 -2.36 5.87 6.00
CA LEU A 269 -3.15 6.22 7.17
C LEU A 269 -4.55 5.64 7.00
N ILE A 270 -5.00 4.90 7.98
CA ILE A 270 -6.32 4.27 8.04
C ILE A 270 -7.05 4.85 9.23
N GLY A 271 -8.19 5.47 8.98
CA GLY A 271 -9.15 5.85 10.00
C GLY A 271 -10.34 4.89 10.00
N SER A 272 -10.79 4.45 11.17
CA SER A 272 -11.83 3.44 11.31
C SER A 272 -12.79 3.79 12.43
N ARG A 273 -14.10 3.66 12.18
CA ARG A 273 -15.18 3.75 13.18
C ARG A 273 -15.67 2.38 13.66
N ILE A 274 -15.09 1.33 13.12
CA ILE A 274 -15.49 -0.06 13.40
C ILE A 274 -14.48 -0.80 14.30
N GLY A 275 -13.57 -0.07 14.91
CA GLY A 275 -12.47 -0.56 15.74
C GLY A 275 -11.13 -0.18 15.17
N LYS A 276 -10.07 -0.30 15.98
CA LYS A 276 -8.71 0.04 15.53
C LYS A 276 -8.20 -0.97 14.50
N VAL A 277 -7.76 -0.47 13.36
CA VAL A 277 -7.16 -1.30 12.30
C VAL A 277 -5.64 -1.21 12.43
N ILE A 278 -5.01 -2.36 12.55
CA ILE A 278 -3.54 -2.45 12.62
C ILE A 278 -2.99 -2.53 11.21
N ILE A 279 -1.95 -1.74 10.92
CA ILE A 279 -1.16 -1.85 9.71
C ILE A 279 0.09 -2.67 10.06
N PRO A 280 0.18 -3.96 9.69
CA PRO A 280 1.30 -4.81 10.06
C PRO A 280 2.61 -4.29 9.48
N ASN A 281 3.71 -4.39 10.21
CA ASN A 281 5.02 -4.20 9.62
C ASN A 281 5.44 -5.53 8.97
N VAL A 282 5.35 -5.59 7.64
CA VAL A 282 5.66 -6.79 6.87
C VAL A 282 6.97 -6.59 6.12
N GLU A 283 7.83 -7.59 6.18
CA GLU A 283 9.03 -7.67 5.37
C GLU A 283 9.13 -9.07 4.77
N LEU A 284 8.76 -9.22 3.49
CA LEU A 284 8.84 -10.48 2.78
C LEU A 284 10.30 -10.92 2.61
N THR A 285 10.57 -12.19 2.85
CA THR A 285 11.90 -12.80 2.67
C THR A 285 12.25 -12.96 1.19
N SER A 286 11.27 -13.29 0.35
CA SER A 286 11.44 -13.36 -1.10
C SER A 286 11.34 -11.96 -1.72
N LYS A 287 12.48 -11.36 -2.01
CA LYS A 287 12.58 -10.01 -2.56
C LYS A 287 12.65 -10.04 -4.07
N LYS A 288 11.79 -9.23 -4.71
CA LYS A 288 11.76 -9.07 -6.18
C LYS A 288 12.73 -7.98 -6.65
N THR A 289 13.20 -8.11 -7.88
CA THR A 289 14.16 -7.18 -8.49
C THR A 289 13.53 -6.39 -9.64
N ALA A 290 14.19 -5.33 -10.06
CA ALA A 290 13.79 -4.61 -11.28
C ALA A 290 13.86 -5.54 -12.51
N GLY A 291 14.81 -6.48 -12.54
CA GLY A 291 14.93 -7.48 -13.61
C GLY A 291 13.71 -8.38 -13.70
N ASP A 292 13.11 -8.77 -12.55
CA ASP A 292 11.90 -9.60 -12.54
C ASP A 292 10.69 -8.86 -13.11
N ALA A 293 10.60 -7.55 -12.90
CA ALA A 293 9.56 -6.72 -13.52
C ALA A 293 9.81 -6.56 -15.03
N LEU A 294 11.01 -6.12 -15.40
CA LEU A 294 11.36 -5.77 -16.78
C LEU A 294 11.31 -6.96 -17.75
N LYS A 295 11.59 -8.18 -17.27
CA LYS A 295 11.46 -9.42 -18.07
C LYS A 295 10.02 -9.73 -18.49
N LYS A 296 9.01 -9.15 -17.83
CA LYS A 296 7.59 -9.31 -18.17
C LYS A 296 7.16 -8.46 -19.35
N VAL A 297 7.91 -7.39 -19.63
CA VAL A 297 7.56 -6.44 -20.68
C VAL A 297 7.74 -7.10 -22.05
N ALA A 298 6.65 -7.22 -22.78
CA ALA A 298 6.60 -7.83 -24.11
C ALA A 298 6.16 -6.80 -25.17
N LYS A 299 6.47 -7.05 -26.43
CA LYS A 299 6.14 -6.14 -27.55
C LYS A 299 4.66 -5.83 -27.71
N ASN A 300 3.79 -6.70 -27.20
CA ASN A 300 2.33 -6.51 -27.23
C ASN A 300 1.79 -5.67 -26.07
N TRP A 301 2.64 -5.17 -25.18
CA TRP A 301 2.22 -4.22 -24.17
C TRP A 301 1.83 -2.88 -24.83
N ILE A 302 0.74 -2.29 -24.36
CA ILE A 302 0.15 -1.09 -24.99
C ILE A 302 1.14 0.06 -25.10
N HIS A 303 2.00 0.25 -24.10
CA HIS A 303 2.96 1.37 -24.01
C HIS A 303 4.41 0.95 -24.26
N TYR A 304 4.62 -0.14 -25.02
CA TYR A 304 5.96 -0.69 -25.28
C TYR A 304 6.91 0.31 -25.94
N ASP A 305 6.42 1.08 -26.91
CA ASP A 305 7.20 2.05 -27.67
C ASP A 305 7.12 3.49 -27.13
N ASP A 306 6.37 3.72 -26.04
CA ASP A 306 6.19 5.02 -25.42
C ASP A 306 7.43 5.43 -24.62
N VAL A 307 8.39 6.06 -25.30
CA VAL A 307 9.68 6.48 -24.74
C VAL A 307 10.02 7.91 -25.10
N THR A 308 10.59 8.65 -24.16
CA THR A 308 11.12 9.99 -24.43
C THR A 308 12.43 9.88 -25.23
N LYS A 309 12.46 10.46 -26.42
CA LYS A 309 13.68 10.53 -27.24
C LYS A 309 14.70 11.45 -26.57
N ALA A 310 15.82 10.89 -26.17
CA ALA A 310 16.94 11.65 -25.60
C ALA A 310 17.74 12.37 -26.73
N ARG A 311 18.32 13.51 -26.39
CA ARG A 311 19.23 14.21 -27.29
C ARG A 311 20.54 13.43 -27.45
N PRO A 312 21.29 13.62 -28.58
CA PRO A 312 22.56 12.92 -28.81
C PRO A 312 23.57 13.08 -27.66
N ASP A 313 23.72 14.29 -27.12
CA ASP A 313 24.59 14.57 -25.97
C ASP A 313 24.17 13.83 -24.70
N THR A 314 22.86 13.69 -24.49
CA THR A 314 22.30 12.91 -23.38
C THR A 314 22.58 11.42 -23.55
N ILE A 315 22.49 10.90 -24.78
CA ILE A 315 22.80 9.50 -25.10
C ILE A 315 24.29 9.21 -24.84
N GLU A 316 25.19 10.13 -25.23
CA GLU A 316 26.63 9.98 -24.96
C GLU A 316 26.89 9.88 -23.44
N LYS A 317 26.28 10.76 -22.66
CA LYS A 317 26.33 10.68 -21.17
C LYS A 317 25.82 9.37 -20.62
N MET A 318 24.72 8.84 -21.15
CA MET A 318 24.15 7.57 -20.73
C MET A 318 25.11 6.39 -20.93
N LYS A 319 25.95 6.41 -21.97
CA LYS A 319 26.91 5.32 -22.24
C LYS A 319 27.93 5.11 -21.13
N HIS A 320 28.27 6.13 -20.37
CA HIS A 320 29.22 6.05 -19.27
C HIS A 320 28.65 5.37 -18.02
N VAL A 321 27.32 5.37 -17.85
CA VAL A 321 26.70 4.91 -16.61
C VAL A 321 26.53 3.40 -16.60
N ARG A 322 27.16 2.72 -15.66
CA ARG A 322 27.08 1.26 -15.46
C ARG A 322 25.76 0.86 -14.81
N PRO A 323 25.28 -0.38 -14.98
CA PRO A 323 24.12 -0.90 -14.25
C PRO A 323 24.24 -0.70 -12.72
N GLY A 324 23.20 -0.17 -12.09
CA GLY A 324 23.18 0.14 -10.66
C GLY A 324 23.86 1.46 -10.27
N HIS A 325 24.41 2.21 -11.22
CA HIS A 325 25.13 3.47 -11.01
C HIS A 325 24.31 4.70 -11.47
N ASN A 326 24.88 5.88 -11.38
CA ASN A 326 24.24 7.14 -11.70
C ASN A 326 25.21 8.15 -12.36
N TYR A 327 24.83 9.41 -12.42
CA TYR A 327 25.60 10.50 -13.02
C TYR A 327 27.08 10.57 -12.60
N LYS A 328 27.46 9.99 -11.46
CA LYS A 328 28.85 9.99 -10.97
C LYS A 328 29.80 9.20 -11.87
N ASP A 329 29.29 8.30 -12.69
CA ASP A 329 30.08 7.59 -13.70
C ASP A 329 30.35 8.46 -14.95
N ILE A 330 29.70 9.62 -15.09
CA ILE A 330 29.88 10.54 -16.22
C ILE A 330 31.03 11.49 -15.89
N PRO A 331 32.14 11.49 -16.66
CA PRO A 331 33.35 12.24 -16.30
C PRO A 331 33.12 13.71 -15.98
N GLU A 332 32.34 14.42 -16.81
CA GLU A 332 32.04 15.84 -16.61
C GLU A 332 31.04 16.13 -15.49
N MET A 333 30.44 15.12 -14.92
CA MET A 333 29.44 15.25 -13.85
C MET A 333 29.89 14.64 -12.50
N ALA A 334 30.95 13.88 -12.47
CA ALA A 334 31.40 13.11 -11.31
C ALA A 334 31.65 13.97 -10.06
N GLY A 335 32.11 15.21 -10.22
CA GLY A 335 32.36 16.16 -9.14
C GLY A 335 31.16 17.05 -8.77
N LEU A 336 30.01 16.90 -9.43
CA LEU A 336 28.84 17.74 -9.18
C LEU A 336 28.00 17.18 -8.03
N ASP A 337 27.39 18.07 -7.26
CA ASP A 337 26.34 17.68 -6.29
C ASP A 337 24.98 17.68 -6.98
N ARG A 338 24.56 16.50 -7.43
CA ARG A 338 23.26 16.25 -8.06
C ARG A 338 22.50 15.19 -7.29
N HIS A 339 21.18 15.19 -7.47
CA HIS A 339 20.34 14.14 -6.90
C HIS A 339 20.79 12.75 -7.38
N SER A 340 20.80 11.75 -6.48
CA SER A 340 21.29 10.39 -6.74
C SER A 340 20.58 9.68 -7.89
N ASP A 341 19.37 10.11 -8.23
CA ASP A 341 18.56 9.52 -9.29
C ASP A 341 18.87 10.13 -10.68
N THR A 342 19.72 11.18 -10.74
CA THR A 342 20.14 11.79 -12.01
C THR A 342 20.97 10.78 -12.80
N TYR A 343 20.59 10.52 -14.07
CA TYR A 343 21.19 9.49 -14.92
C TYR A 343 21.30 8.13 -14.22
N ARG A 344 20.26 7.73 -13.48
CA ARG A 344 20.24 6.44 -12.78
C ARG A 344 19.99 5.29 -13.75
N ARG A 345 20.95 4.37 -13.88
CA ARG A 345 20.73 3.10 -14.59
C ARG A 345 20.32 2.04 -13.59
N LEU A 346 19.18 1.39 -13.84
CA LEU A 346 18.69 0.29 -13.01
C LEU A 346 19.65 -0.91 -13.12
N SER A 347 19.51 -1.84 -12.16
CA SER A 347 20.22 -3.14 -12.17
C SER A 347 19.21 -4.28 -12.29
N MET A 348 19.61 -5.38 -12.92
CA MET A 348 18.74 -6.55 -13.05
C MET A 348 18.53 -7.30 -11.72
N ASP A 349 19.49 -7.20 -10.81
CA ASP A 349 19.61 -7.96 -9.57
C ASP A 349 19.21 -7.16 -8.30
N LYS A 350 18.76 -5.91 -8.48
CA LYS A 350 18.38 -5.02 -7.37
C LYS A 350 16.96 -4.49 -7.58
N PRO A 351 16.26 -4.05 -6.51
CA PRO A 351 15.01 -3.32 -6.68
C PRO A 351 15.25 -2.03 -7.44
N SER A 352 14.23 -1.56 -8.13
CA SER A 352 14.25 -0.22 -8.71
C SER A 352 14.19 0.84 -7.62
N ILE A 353 14.74 2.00 -7.90
CA ILE A 353 14.44 3.22 -7.15
C ILE A 353 12.96 3.61 -7.36
N THR A 354 12.47 4.57 -6.60
CA THR A 354 11.15 5.16 -6.79
C THR A 354 11.02 5.74 -8.19
N ILE A 355 10.07 5.25 -8.99
CA ILE A 355 9.79 5.77 -10.32
C ILE A 355 8.90 7.01 -10.20
N VAL A 356 9.51 8.17 -10.29
CA VAL A 356 8.85 9.47 -10.39
C VAL A 356 9.48 10.21 -11.55
N ASN A 357 8.72 10.91 -12.35
CA ASN A 357 9.21 11.80 -13.41
C ASN A 357 10.57 11.37 -14.06
N TRP A 358 10.70 10.07 -14.35
CA TRP A 358 11.96 9.43 -14.77
C TRP A 358 12.59 10.05 -16.01
N ARG A 359 11.79 10.72 -16.83
CA ARG A 359 12.23 11.47 -17.97
C ARG A 359 13.15 12.64 -17.60
N LYS A 360 12.80 13.42 -16.56
CA LYS A 360 13.56 14.61 -16.16
C LYS A 360 14.92 14.29 -15.57
N VAL A 361 15.03 13.15 -14.91
CA VAL A 361 16.26 12.70 -14.25
C VAL A 361 16.99 11.61 -15.04
N ASN A 362 16.47 11.21 -16.20
CA ASN A 362 17.05 10.20 -17.07
C ASN A 362 17.25 8.83 -16.38
N ILE A 363 16.20 8.27 -15.79
CA ILE A 363 16.25 6.88 -15.30
C ILE A 363 16.27 5.94 -16.51
N MET A 364 17.24 5.05 -16.52
CA MET A 364 17.54 4.15 -17.63
C MET A 364 17.24 2.70 -17.27
N PRO A 365 16.81 1.86 -18.23
CA PRO A 365 16.78 0.42 -18.02
C PRO A 365 18.22 -0.12 -17.81
N PRO A 366 18.38 -1.33 -17.30
CA PRO A 366 19.69 -1.96 -17.14
C PRO A 366 20.49 -2.05 -18.45
N ILE A 367 19.78 -2.27 -19.55
CA ILE A 367 20.33 -2.41 -20.89
C ILE A 367 19.77 -1.34 -21.82
N GLY A 368 20.64 -0.69 -22.60
CA GLY A 368 20.27 0.37 -23.53
C GLY A 368 20.55 1.78 -23.00
N ASN A 369 20.76 2.71 -23.92
CA ASN A 369 21.09 4.12 -23.62
C ASN A 369 19.88 5.01 -23.95
N ARG A 370 18.81 4.83 -23.20
CA ARG A 370 17.54 5.55 -23.26
C ARG A 370 16.89 5.65 -21.90
N THR A 371 15.88 6.46 -21.77
CA THR A 371 15.02 6.43 -20.58
C THR A 371 14.09 5.20 -20.60
N LEU A 372 13.49 4.88 -19.46
CA LEU A 372 12.45 3.85 -19.40
C LEU A 372 11.29 4.19 -20.35
N THR A 373 10.71 3.16 -20.96
CA THR A 373 9.40 3.28 -21.62
C THR A 373 8.29 3.36 -20.57
N VAL A 374 7.10 3.75 -20.98
CA VAL A 374 5.93 3.72 -20.08
C VAL A 374 5.63 2.29 -19.66
N ALA A 375 5.70 1.31 -20.57
CA ALA A 375 5.51 -0.10 -20.25
C ALA A 375 6.52 -0.65 -19.22
N GLU A 376 7.80 -0.25 -19.31
CA GLU A 376 8.80 -0.62 -18.32
C GLU A 376 8.50 -0.02 -16.94
N ALA A 377 8.03 1.23 -16.91
CA ALA A 377 7.60 1.87 -15.68
C ALA A 377 6.33 1.20 -15.10
N GLU A 378 5.35 0.84 -15.94
CA GLU A 378 4.17 0.06 -15.55
C GLU A 378 4.55 -1.28 -14.92
N ALA A 379 5.47 -2.02 -15.54
CA ALA A 379 5.96 -3.27 -15.00
C ALA A 379 6.62 -3.11 -13.61
N LEU A 380 7.42 -2.06 -13.44
CA LEU A 380 8.04 -1.72 -12.15
C LEU A 380 7.01 -1.29 -11.09
N MET A 381 5.89 -0.69 -11.51
CA MET A 381 4.76 -0.38 -10.64
C MET A 381 3.86 -1.60 -10.36
N GLY A 382 4.11 -2.74 -11.03
CA GLY A 382 3.34 -3.97 -10.88
C GLY A 382 2.05 -4.02 -11.70
N LEU A 383 1.88 -3.10 -12.64
CA LEU A 383 0.71 -3.06 -13.53
C LEU A 383 0.82 -4.11 -14.66
N PRO A 384 -0.31 -4.59 -15.18
CA PRO A 384 -0.32 -5.49 -16.34
C PRO A 384 -0.12 -4.73 -17.64
N GLY A 385 0.35 -5.42 -18.70
CA GLY A 385 0.66 -4.80 -19.99
C GLY A 385 -0.55 -4.29 -20.80
N ASN A 386 -1.76 -4.58 -20.36
CA ASN A 386 -3.00 -4.04 -20.93
C ASN A 386 -3.57 -2.86 -20.13
N PHE A 387 -2.89 -2.41 -19.07
CA PHE A 387 -3.24 -1.16 -18.40
C PHE A 387 -2.96 0.00 -19.35
N LYS A 388 -3.94 0.87 -19.58
CA LYS A 388 -3.81 1.93 -20.58
C LYS A 388 -3.91 3.31 -19.95
N VAL A 389 -2.91 4.15 -20.19
CA VAL A 389 -2.92 5.55 -19.79
C VAL A 389 -3.03 6.46 -21.00
N PHE A 390 -3.84 7.50 -20.88
CA PHE A 390 -4.19 8.43 -21.97
C PHE A 390 -3.44 9.77 -21.83
N GLY A 391 -3.56 10.61 -22.85
CA GLY A 391 -2.94 11.92 -22.93
C GLY A 391 -1.62 11.92 -23.69
N SER A 392 -0.89 12.99 -23.60
CA SER A 392 0.47 13.11 -24.17
C SER A 392 1.43 12.15 -23.49
N LEU A 393 2.59 11.89 -24.11
CA LEU A 393 3.62 11.07 -23.47
C LEU A 393 4.00 11.59 -22.07
N ASN A 394 4.02 12.91 -21.89
CA ASN A 394 4.28 13.52 -20.59
C ASN A 394 3.17 13.18 -19.56
N ASP A 395 1.91 13.21 -19.96
CA ASP A 395 0.78 12.91 -19.08
C ASP A 395 0.80 11.45 -18.67
N ARG A 396 1.08 10.53 -19.62
CA ARG A 396 1.22 9.09 -19.36
C ARG A 396 2.32 8.81 -18.33
N GLN A 397 3.49 9.43 -18.53
CA GLN A 397 4.62 9.29 -17.60
C GLN A 397 4.29 9.84 -16.22
N GLN A 398 3.57 10.95 -16.14
CA GLN A 398 3.19 11.57 -14.87
C GLN A 398 2.15 10.74 -14.12
N GLN A 399 1.15 10.20 -14.81
CA GLN A 399 0.14 9.33 -14.21
C GLN A 399 0.78 8.11 -13.54
N ILE A 400 1.67 7.42 -14.24
CA ILE A 400 2.39 6.26 -13.68
C ILE A 400 3.29 6.68 -12.52
N GLY A 401 4.07 7.76 -12.66
CA GLY A 401 4.99 8.24 -11.62
C GLY A 401 4.28 8.72 -10.34
N ASN A 402 3.10 9.32 -10.46
CA ASN A 402 2.30 9.77 -9.33
C ASN A 402 1.55 8.63 -8.63
N GLY A 403 1.27 7.54 -9.33
CA GLY A 403 0.45 6.45 -8.84
C GLY A 403 1.06 5.64 -7.70
N VAL A 404 0.25 4.78 -7.12
CA VAL A 404 0.64 3.81 -6.08
C VAL A 404 1.03 2.49 -6.75
N THR A 405 2.09 1.85 -6.27
CA THR A 405 2.48 0.52 -6.76
C THR A 405 1.44 -0.52 -6.41
N GLN A 406 1.28 -1.53 -7.26
CA GLN A 406 0.25 -2.55 -7.06
C GLN A 406 0.50 -3.40 -5.82
N ALA A 407 1.75 -3.56 -5.37
CA ALA A 407 2.03 -4.27 -4.13
C ALA A 407 1.52 -3.48 -2.91
N ILE A 408 1.77 -2.17 -2.82
CA ILE A 408 1.22 -1.32 -1.75
C ILE A 408 -0.31 -1.27 -1.83
N ALA A 409 -0.89 -1.08 -3.02
CA ALA A 409 -2.35 -1.00 -3.18
C ALA A 409 -3.06 -2.31 -2.79
N ASN A 410 -2.50 -3.47 -3.15
CA ASN A 410 -3.00 -4.78 -2.71
C ASN A 410 -2.84 -4.98 -1.20
N TYR A 411 -1.73 -4.54 -0.62
CA TYR A 411 -1.51 -4.58 0.81
C TYR A 411 -2.57 -3.77 1.57
N ILE A 412 -2.86 -2.54 1.13
CA ILE A 412 -3.93 -1.71 1.70
C ILE A 412 -5.29 -2.42 1.57
N LYS A 413 -5.62 -2.87 0.35
CA LYS A 413 -6.87 -3.58 0.08
C LYS A 413 -7.07 -4.76 1.02
N TYR A 414 -6.04 -5.58 1.21
CA TYR A 414 -6.11 -6.73 2.08
C TYR A 414 -6.44 -6.36 3.53
N ILE A 415 -5.73 -5.38 4.11
CA ILE A 415 -5.97 -4.92 5.49
C ILE A 415 -7.41 -4.43 5.66
N VAL A 416 -7.86 -3.59 4.73
CA VAL A 416 -9.19 -2.99 4.76
C VAL A 416 -10.29 -4.02 4.60
N LYS A 417 -10.15 -4.91 3.63
CA LYS A 417 -11.09 -6.01 3.38
C LYS A 417 -11.30 -6.84 4.65
N ASN A 418 -10.22 -7.25 5.27
CA ASN A 418 -10.28 -8.06 6.47
C ASN A 418 -10.96 -7.34 7.65
N ALA A 419 -10.65 -6.05 7.84
CA ALA A 419 -11.28 -5.25 8.90
C ALA A 419 -12.79 -5.09 8.69
N LEU A 420 -13.22 -4.81 7.46
CA LEU A 420 -14.63 -4.66 7.09
C LEU A 420 -15.41 -5.98 7.27
N TYR A 421 -14.86 -7.09 6.78
CA TYR A 421 -15.51 -8.40 6.96
C TYR A 421 -15.59 -8.83 8.41
N ALA A 422 -14.55 -8.61 9.20
CA ALA A 422 -14.59 -8.91 10.63
C ALA A 422 -15.71 -8.15 11.35
N PHE A 423 -15.92 -6.89 10.99
CA PHE A 423 -17.01 -6.08 11.54
C PHE A 423 -18.38 -6.61 11.13
N THR A 424 -18.58 -6.91 9.84
CA THR A 424 -19.86 -7.41 9.31
C THR A 424 -20.24 -8.74 9.91
N ASN A 425 -19.30 -9.68 10.03
CA ASN A 425 -19.52 -10.98 10.66
C ASN A 425 -19.92 -10.88 12.13
N ARG A 426 -19.34 -9.94 12.88
CA ARG A 426 -19.75 -9.69 14.29
C ARG A 426 -21.19 -9.22 14.38
N ARG A 427 -21.61 -8.29 13.52
CA ARG A 427 -23.00 -7.78 13.50
C ARG A 427 -24.01 -8.87 13.19
N ILE A 428 -23.71 -9.76 12.25
CA ILE A 428 -24.61 -10.87 11.91
C ILE A 428 -24.71 -11.86 13.05
N LYS A 429 -23.60 -12.26 13.68
CA LYS A 429 -23.62 -13.18 14.84
C LYS A 429 -24.40 -12.58 16.01
N SER A 430 -24.26 -11.28 16.30
CA SER A 430 -25.05 -10.62 17.35
C SER A 430 -26.55 -10.53 17.02
N ALA A 431 -26.92 -10.35 15.77
CA ALA A 431 -28.33 -10.34 15.35
C ALA A 431 -28.99 -11.73 15.48
N VAL A 432 -28.26 -12.78 15.10
CA VAL A 432 -28.75 -14.19 15.19
C VAL A 432 -28.87 -14.67 16.64
N SER A 433 -28.08 -14.13 17.58
CA SER A 433 -28.17 -14.52 19.01
C SER A 433 -29.32 -13.85 19.77
N ILE A 434 -30.05 -12.91 19.17
CA ILE A 434 -31.19 -12.20 19.75
C ILE A 434 -32.53 -12.79 19.25
N THR A 435 -32.49 -13.63 18.22
CA THR A 435 -33.66 -14.40 17.72
C THR A 435 -33.66 -15.81 18.26
#